data_c880bd6a1caf150707cac61aa290ae97
#
_entry.id   c880bd6a1caf150707cac61aa290ae97
#
_cell.length_a   1.000
_cell.length_b   1.000
_cell.length_c   1.000
_cell.angle_alpha   90.00
_cell.angle_beta   90.00
_cell.angle_gamma   90.00
#
_symmetry.space_group_name_H-M   'P 1'
#
loop_
_entity.id
_entity.type
_entity.pdbx_description
1 polymer ?
#
loop_
_entity_poly.entity_id
_entity_poly.type
_entity_poly.pdbx_seq_one_letter_code
_entity_poly.pdbx_strand_id
1 'polypeptide(L)'
;MALDLHLSGDPGRDAASWSRDPERYWGALTEATRHLDAPVAAIHLGALRHNALDMASRAAGTPIRIASKSIRVREVVEAALRLPGYRGVLAYTLGEALWLADTVDDVVVGYPTAERGNIARLAADEQAAAHIALMVDSPAQLDLIDSVVAPGARPDIRVCLELDASWNAPVLGHLGVWRSPVHDPADAGALAAYIARRPGFRLVGVMAYEAQIAGVTNRPKGRPVDGAVNRWMQARSMPELVERRTRAVAAVREHAELEFVNGGGTGSLEATAADPSVTEIAAGSGLFGGHLFDGYDHFTPAPAAAFALDVVRTPSPAHATLLGGGWVASGPPGVDRLPQLAWPEGLEMVAREMAGEVQTPLTGRAARTLRPGDRVWLRHTKSGELAEHVNEFAVVDGEELVDTVPSYRGEGKAFL
;
A
#
# COMPACT_ATOMS: atom_id res chain seq x y z
N MET A 1 -11.39 -20.83 6.50
CA MET A 1 -11.23 -21.31 5.09
C MET A 1 -10.33 -20.30 4.41
N ALA A 2 -9.36 -20.71 3.58
CA ALA A 2 -8.48 -19.71 2.95
C ALA A 2 -9.31 -18.75 2.08
N LEU A 3 -9.08 -17.45 2.22
CA LEU A 3 -9.75 -16.42 1.43
C LEU A 3 -9.54 -16.68 -0.07
N ASP A 4 -10.60 -16.81 -0.86
CA ASP A 4 -10.52 -17.12 -2.29
C ASP A 4 -11.05 -15.97 -3.14
N LEU A 5 -10.17 -15.42 -4.00
CA LEU A 5 -10.51 -14.37 -4.95
C LEU A 5 -10.88 -14.92 -6.34
N HIS A 6 -10.86 -16.25 -6.56
CA HIS A 6 -11.25 -16.89 -7.82
C HIS A 6 -12.76 -17.22 -7.89
N LEU A 7 -13.49 -17.19 -6.77
CA LEU A 7 -14.89 -17.62 -6.72
C LEU A 7 -15.78 -16.82 -7.69
N SER A 8 -16.73 -17.55 -8.28
CA SER A 8 -17.63 -17.10 -9.33
C SER A 8 -18.65 -16.08 -8.82
N GLY A 9 -18.65 -14.92 -9.40
CA GLY A 9 -19.62 -13.84 -9.31
C GLY A 9 -19.23 -12.80 -10.35
N ASP A 10 -20.13 -11.92 -10.76
CA ASP A 10 -19.74 -10.77 -11.59
C ASP A 10 -19.17 -9.70 -10.66
N PRO A 11 -17.84 -9.64 -10.50
CA PRO A 11 -17.22 -8.68 -9.56
C PRO A 11 -17.50 -7.23 -9.97
N GLY A 12 -17.78 -6.98 -11.26
CA GLY A 12 -18.09 -5.65 -11.76
C GLY A 12 -19.45 -5.14 -11.32
N ARG A 13 -20.43 -6.03 -11.14
CA ARG A 13 -21.79 -5.67 -10.74
C ARG A 13 -21.85 -5.26 -9.28
N ASP A 14 -21.22 -6.02 -8.40
CA ASP A 14 -21.22 -5.75 -6.96
C ASP A 14 -20.29 -4.58 -6.60
N ALA A 15 -19.11 -4.50 -7.21
CA ALA A 15 -18.21 -3.40 -7.03
C ALA A 15 -18.77 -2.06 -7.52
N ALA A 16 -19.48 -2.03 -8.65
CA ALA A 16 -20.09 -0.80 -9.15
C ALA A 16 -21.25 -0.29 -8.27
N SER A 17 -21.79 -1.10 -7.36
CA SER A 17 -22.89 -0.72 -6.48
C SER A 17 -22.50 0.36 -5.48
N TRP A 18 -21.25 0.43 -5.04
CA TRP A 18 -20.82 1.41 -4.04
C TRP A 18 -21.05 2.87 -4.45
N SER A 19 -20.99 3.17 -5.76
CA SER A 19 -21.20 4.51 -6.31
C SER A 19 -22.59 4.71 -6.94
N ARG A 20 -23.25 3.62 -7.36
CA ARG A 20 -24.57 3.66 -8.03
C ARG A 20 -25.73 3.42 -7.06
N ASP A 21 -25.50 2.61 -6.05
CA ASP A 21 -26.47 2.25 -5.02
C ASP A 21 -25.73 2.11 -3.66
N PRO A 22 -25.27 3.23 -3.09
CA PRO A 22 -24.52 3.22 -1.84
C PRO A 22 -25.35 2.67 -0.67
N GLU A 23 -26.69 2.87 -0.68
CA GLU A 23 -27.57 2.30 0.34
C GLU A 23 -27.51 0.79 0.38
N ARG A 24 -27.57 0.13 -0.77
CA ARG A 24 -27.44 -1.32 -0.87
C ARG A 24 -26.04 -1.78 -0.45
N TYR A 25 -24.99 -1.09 -0.91
CA TYR A 25 -23.61 -1.47 -0.63
C TYR A 25 -23.28 -1.43 0.87
N TRP A 26 -23.52 -0.28 1.50
CA TRP A 26 -23.24 -0.09 2.92
C TRP A 26 -24.28 -0.78 3.82
N GLY A 27 -25.52 -0.92 3.34
CA GLY A 27 -26.55 -1.69 4.01
C GLY A 27 -26.21 -3.16 4.13
N ALA A 28 -25.67 -3.78 3.08
CA ALA A 28 -25.19 -5.15 3.09
C ALA A 28 -24.09 -5.37 4.14
N LEU A 29 -23.07 -4.49 4.17
CA LEU A 29 -22.01 -4.53 5.19
C LEU A 29 -22.58 -4.36 6.61
N THR A 30 -23.54 -3.46 6.79
CA THR A 30 -24.20 -3.22 8.09
C THR A 30 -24.95 -4.45 8.56
N GLU A 31 -25.74 -5.07 7.68
CA GLU A 31 -26.51 -6.26 8.03
C GLU A 31 -25.63 -7.47 8.33
N ALA A 32 -24.63 -7.72 7.48
CA ALA A 32 -23.69 -8.81 7.68
C ALA A 32 -22.92 -8.72 9.02
N THR A 33 -22.63 -7.49 9.47
CA THR A 33 -21.82 -7.25 10.67
C THR A 33 -22.61 -6.77 11.89
N ARG A 34 -23.94 -6.74 11.84
CA ARG A 34 -24.82 -6.16 12.89
C ARG A 34 -24.63 -6.76 14.28
N HIS A 35 -24.18 -8.01 14.32
CA HIS A 35 -23.96 -8.76 15.57
C HIS A 35 -22.57 -8.56 16.18
N LEU A 36 -21.69 -7.83 15.48
CA LEU A 36 -20.33 -7.52 15.95
C LEU A 36 -20.31 -6.18 16.66
N ASP A 37 -19.55 -6.08 17.74
CA ASP A 37 -19.32 -4.82 18.45
C ASP A 37 -18.35 -3.92 17.68
N ALA A 38 -18.64 -2.60 17.61
CA ALA A 38 -17.73 -1.64 17.01
C ALA A 38 -16.51 -1.34 17.93
N PRO A 39 -15.33 -1.04 17.34
CA PRO A 39 -15.08 -0.79 15.92
C PRO A 39 -15.07 -2.09 15.09
N VAL A 40 -15.80 -2.10 13.99
CA VAL A 40 -15.83 -3.23 13.05
C VAL A 40 -15.07 -2.83 11.79
N ALA A 41 -14.03 -3.57 11.44
CA ALA A 41 -13.43 -3.49 10.11
C ALA A 41 -14.03 -4.59 9.22
N ALA A 42 -14.32 -4.25 7.97
CA ALA A 42 -14.88 -5.20 7.01
C ALA A 42 -14.15 -5.13 5.67
N ILE A 43 -14.08 -6.30 5.01
CA ILE A 43 -13.65 -6.47 3.63
C ILE A 43 -14.85 -6.92 2.82
N HIS A 44 -15.26 -6.12 1.83
CA HIS A 44 -16.23 -6.52 0.83
C HIS A 44 -15.54 -7.36 -0.24
N LEU A 45 -15.80 -8.67 -0.27
CA LEU A 45 -15.08 -9.63 -1.09
C LEU A 45 -15.19 -9.35 -2.60
N GLY A 46 -16.39 -9.01 -3.08
CA GLY A 46 -16.62 -8.65 -4.48
C GLY A 46 -15.84 -7.39 -4.90
N ALA A 47 -15.75 -6.38 -4.02
CA ALA A 47 -14.96 -5.17 -4.26
C ALA A 47 -13.45 -5.45 -4.25
N LEU A 48 -12.96 -6.28 -3.33
CA LEU A 48 -11.56 -6.70 -3.28
C LEU A 48 -11.15 -7.43 -4.56
N ARG A 49 -11.98 -8.36 -5.02
CA ARG A 49 -11.77 -9.09 -6.28
C ARG A 49 -11.74 -8.15 -7.48
N HIS A 50 -12.71 -7.23 -7.57
CA HIS A 50 -12.76 -6.22 -8.63
C HIS A 50 -11.48 -5.41 -8.68
N ASN A 51 -11.02 -4.88 -7.53
CA ASN A 51 -9.81 -4.09 -7.44
C ASN A 51 -8.57 -4.89 -7.85
N ALA A 52 -8.48 -6.15 -7.44
CA ALA A 52 -7.36 -7.01 -7.82
C ALA A 52 -7.31 -7.24 -9.34
N LEU A 53 -8.44 -7.51 -9.97
CA LEU A 53 -8.52 -7.70 -11.42
C LEU A 53 -8.28 -6.40 -12.20
N ASP A 54 -8.80 -5.26 -11.73
CA ASP A 54 -8.55 -3.94 -12.31
C ASP A 54 -7.05 -3.60 -12.29
N MET A 55 -6.40 -3.79 -11.13
CA MET A 55 -4.96 -3.56 -11.00
C MET A 55 -4.15 -4.43 -11.97
N ALA A 56 -4.45 -5.72 -12.08
CA ALA A 56 -3.78 -6.62 -13.02
C ALA A 56 -4.01 -6.21 -14.49
N SER A 57 -5.22 -5.78 -14.82
CA SER A 57 -5.55 -5.24 -16.16
C SER A 57 -4.76 -3.98 -16.49
N ARG A 58 -4.68 -3.03 -15.54
CA ARG A 58 -3.95 -1.75 -15.67
C ARG A 58 -2.43 -1.96 -15.76
N ALA A 59 -1.92 -3.02 -15.14
CA ALA A 59 -0.51 -3.43 -15.25
C ALA A 59 -0.15 -4.04 -16.62
N ALA A 60 -1.13 -4.27 -17.50
CA ALA A 60 -0.95 -4.67 -18.91
C ALA A 60 -0.01 -5.87 -19.11
N GLY A 61 -0.06 -6.86 -18.21
CA GLY A 61 0.78 -8.06 -18.25
C GLY A 61 2.10 -7.96 -17.46
N THR A 62 2.47 -6.78 -16.97
CA THR A 62 3.61 -6.63 -16.05
C THR A 62 3.20 -7.17 -14.67
N PRO A 63 3.97 -8.10 -14.06
CA PRO A 63 3.62 -8.65 -12.76
C PRO A 63 3.54 -7.58 -11.65
N ILE A 64 2.58 -7.72 -10.75
CA ILE A 64 2.43 -6.86 -9.57
C ILE A 64 3.06 -7.56 -8.37
N ARG A 65 4.08 -6.94 -7.76
CA ARG A 65 4.61 -7.29 -6.44
C ARG A 65 3.76 -6.59 -5.37
N ILE A 66 3.17 -7.38 -4.47
CA ILE A 66 2.21 -6.86 -3.49
C ILE A 66 2.92 -6.06 -2.40
N ALA A 67 2.65 -4.76 -2.30
CA ALA A 67 3.14 -3.92 -1.21
C ALA A 67 2.30 -4.15 0.06
N SER A 68 2.76 -5.06 0.92
CA SER A 68 2.07 -5.53 2.14
C SER A 68 1.76 -4.43 3.15
N LYS A 69 2.61 -3.41 3.22
CA LYS A 69 2.44 -2.23 4.09
C LYS A 69 1.02 -1.62 4.02
N SER A 70 0.39 -1.70 2.86
CA SER A 70 -0.91 -1.08 2.61
C SER A 70 -2.10 -2.01 2.90
N ILE A 71 -1.82 -3.24 3.29
CA ILE A 71 -2.83 -4.30 3.50
C ILE A 71 -2.78 -4.76 4.95
N ARG A 72 -1.65 -5.31 5.39
CA ARG A 72 -1.41 -5.84 6.75
C ARG A 72 -2.45 -6.87 7.18
N VAL A 73 -2.88 -7.68 6.22
CA VAL A 73 -3.72 -8.88 6.38
C VAL A 73 -3.09 -9.96 5.52
N ARG A 74 -2.45 -10.96 6.16
CA ARG A 74 -1.66 -11.98 5.47
C ARG A 74 -2.51 -12.79 4.50
N GLU A 75 -3.70 -13.20 4.91
CA GLU A 75 -4.60 -13.97 4.06
C GLU A 75 -5.02 -13.22 2.79
N VAL A 76 -5.17 -11.89 2.83
CA VAL A 76 -5.44 -11.07 1.64
C VAL A 76 -4.22 -11.04 0.71
N VAL A 77 -3.02 -10.92 1.26
CA VAL A 77 -1.77 -10.97 0.48
C VAL A 77 -1.64 -12.32 -0.22
N GLU A 78 -1.80 -13.41 0.51
CA GLU A 78 -1.74 -14.77 -0.03
C GLU A 78 -2.85 -15.06 -1.05
N ALA A 79 -4.08 -14.56 -0.82
CA ALA A 79 -5.17 -14.68 -1.76
C ALA A 79 -4.88 -13.96 -3.08
N ALA A 80 -4.33 -12.76 -3.01
CA ALA A 80 -3.95 -12.00 -4.20
C ALA A 80 -2.78 -12.64 -4.96
N LEU A 81 -1.78 -13.21 -4.25
CA LEU A 81 -0.67 -13.95 -4.88
C LEU A 81 -1.11 -15.17 -5.69
N ARG A 82 -2.27 -15.75 -5.37
CA ARG A 82 -2.83 -16.86 -6.16
C ARG A 82 -3.47 -16.41 -7.48
N LEU A 83 -3.73 -15.11 -7.66
CA LEU A 83 -4.29 -14.59 -8.90
C LEU A 83 -3.22 -14.44 -9.99
N PRO A 84 -3.55 -14.70 -11.26
CA PRO A 84 -2.68 -14.36 -12.38
C PRO A 84 -2.33 -12.86 -12.39
N GLY A 85 -1.05 -12.54 -12.66
CA GLY A 85 -0.56 -11.18 -12.70
C GLY A 85 0.00 -10.66 -11.38
N TYR A 86 -0.01 -11.47 -10.30
CA TYR A 86 0.62 -11.13 -9.03
C TYR A 86 1.82 -12.03 -8.76
N ARG A 87 2.91 -11.46 -8.23
CA ARG A 87 4.13 -12.19 -7.92
C ARG A 87 4.93 -11.53 -6.81
N GLY A 88 5.21 -12.28 -5.75
CA GLY A 88 6.06 -11.85 -4.65
C GLY A 88 5.49 -10.68 -3.82
N VAL A 89 6.19 -10.35 -2.76
CA VAL A 89 5.78 -9.33 -1.80
C VAL A 89 6.87 -8.26 -1.66
N LEU A 90 6.47 -6.99 -1.55
CA LEU A 90 7.29 -5.88 -1.08
C LEU A 90 6.97 -5.65 0.39
N ALA A 91 7.81 -6.20 1.27
CA ALA A 91 7.74 -6.03 2.71
C ALA A 91 8.30 -4.67 3.15
N TYR A 92 7.86 -4.14 4.28
CA TYR A 92 8.30 -2.82 4.74
C TYR A 92 9.34 -2.87 5.87
N THR A 93 9.56 -4.04 6.50
CA THR A 93 10.68 -4.29 7.43
C THR A 93 11.28 -5.68 7.21
N LEU A 94 12.51 -5.89 7.68
CA LEU A 94 13.12 -7.21 7.63
C LEU A 94 12.41 -8.19 8.59
N GLY A 95 11.90 -7.69 9.73
CA GLY A 95 11.10 -8.51 10.65
C GLY A 95 9.83 -9.06 10.00
N GLU A 96 9.13 -8.25 9.21
CA GLU A 96 7.98 -8.69 8.41
C GLU A 96 8.40 -9.69 7.33
N ALA A 97 9.47 -9.39 6.59
CA ALA A 97 9.94 -10.25 5.50
C ALA A 97 10.27 -11.66 5.99
N LEU A 98 10.96 -11.77 7.12
CA LEU A 98 11.28 -13.06 7.76
C LEU A 98 10.03 -13.84 8.17
N TRP A 99 9.00 -13.15 8.63
CA TRP A 99 7.73 -13.80 8.98
C TRP A 99 6.93 -14.21 7.75
N LEU A 100 6.92 -13.41 6.69
CA LEU A 100 6.23 -13.74 5.43
C LEU A 100 6.95 -14.85 4.66
N ALA A 101 8.28 -14.97 4.79
CA ALA A 101 9.07 -15.99 4.10
C ALA A 101 8.73 -17.43 4.52
N ASP A 102 7.96 -17.62 5.61
CA ASP A 102 7.41 -18.91 5.97
C ASP A 102 6.40 -19.46 4.93
N THR A 103 5.75 -18.56 4.18
CA THR A 103 4.71 -18.92 3.17
C THR A 103 4.91 -18.28 1.80
N VAL A 104 5.86 -17.34 1.67
CA VAL A 104 6.16 -16.59 0.43
C VAL A 104 7.64 -16.75 0.08
N ASP A 105 7.93 -17.23 -1.09
CA ASP A 105 9.30 -17.55 -1.57
C ASP A 105 9.99 -16.39 -2.34
N ASP A 106 9.31 -15.23 -2.50
CA ASP A 106 9.85 -14.05 -3.20
C ASP A 106 9.46 -12.77 -2.46
N VAL A 107 10.35 -12.29 -1.57
CA VAL A 107 10.14 -11.12 -0.74
C VAL A 107 11.27 -10.10 -0.95
N VAL A 108 10.89 -8.85 -1.24
CA VAL A 108 11.83 -7.71 -1.26
C VAL A 108 11.53 -6.82 -0.08
N VAL A 109 12.54 -6.50 0.74
CA VAL A 109 12.41 -5.49 1.79
C VAL A 109 12.55 -4.12 1.14
N GLY A 110 11.46 -3.36 1.07
CA GLY A 110 11.37 -2.12 0.28
C GLY A 110 12.05 -0.90 0.90
N TYR A 111 12.78 -1.08 1.99
CA TYR A 111 13.53 -0.02 2.70
C TYR A 111 14.82 -0.59 3.28
N PRO A 112 15.93 0.16 3.33
CA PRO A 112 17.13 -0.26 4.03
C PRO A 112 16.84 -0.60 5.49
N THR A 113 17.50 -1.61 6.02
CA THR A 113 17.29 -2.07 7.40
C THR A 113 18.52 -1.82 8.28
N ALA A 114 18.27 -1.51 9.56
CA ALA A 114 19.28 -1.47 10.61
C ALA A 114 18.97 -2.47 11.76
N GLU A 115 18.07 -3.41 11.53
CA GLU A 115 17.58 -4.40 12.48
C GLU A 115 18.59 -5.51 12.73
N ARG A 116 19.65 -5.26 13.53
CA ARG A 116 20.76 -6.21 13.74
C ARG A 116 20.32 -7.63 14.13
N GLY A 117 19.30 -7.75 14.98
CA GLY A 117 18.76 -9.06 15.37
C GLY A 117 18.13 -9.81 14.20
N ASN A 118 17.39 -9.11 13.33
CA ASN A 118 16.77 -9.71 12.15
C ASN A 118 17.81 -9.97 11.05
N ILE A 119 18.85 -9.13 10.90
CA ILE A 119 20.00 -9.43 10.02
C ILE A 119 20.69 -10.73 10.47
N ALA A 120 20.90 -10.93 11.78
CA ALA A 120 21.49 -12.16 12.30
C ALA A 120 20.59 -13.39 12.03
N ARG A 121 19.27 -13.24 12.15
CA ARG A 121 18.31 -14.31 11.83
C ARG A 121 18.34 -14.65 10.34
N LEU A 122 18.31 -13.66 9.45
CA LEU A 122 18.42 -13.85 8.01
C LEU A 122 19.73 -14.57 7.63
N ALA A 123 20.84 -14.16 8.26
CA ALA A 123 22.17 -14.76 8.02
C ALA A 123 22.31 -16.20 8.53
N ALA A 124 21.46 -16.63 9.47
CA ALA A 124 21.45 -17.97 10.01
C ALA A 124 20.49 -18.93 9.28
N ASP A 125 19.69 -18.44 8.35
CA ASP A 125 18.65 -19.19 7.66
C ASP A 125 18.87 -19.14 6.13
N GLU A 126 19.34 -20.27 5.56
CA GLU A 126 19.62 -20.38 4.12
C GLU A 126 18.36 -20.22 3.26
N GLN A 127 17.22 -20.70 3.74
CA GLN A 127 15.95 -20.57 3.01
C GLN A 127 15.49 -19.10 3.01
N ALA A 128 15.49 -18.44 4.15
CA ALA A 128 15.14 -17.04 4.23
C ALA A 128 16.11 -16.17 3.38
N ALA A 129 17.40 -16.45 3.41
CA ALA A 129 18.39 -15.75 2.59
C ALA A 129 18.19 -15.97 1.07
N ALA A 130 17.66 -17.12 0.67
CA ALA A 130 17.31 -17.40 -0.73
C ALA A 130 16.02 -16.68 -1.16
N HIS A 131 15.07 -16.45 -0.25
CA HIS A 131 13.77 -15.86 -0.54
C HIS A 131 13.73 -14.33 -0.39
N ILE A 132 14.59 -13.74 0.45
CA ILE A 132 14.53 -12.33 0.81
C ILE A 132 15.65 -11.55 0.14
N ALA A 133 15.30 -10.42 -0.51
CA ALA A 133 16.26 -9.43 -0.99
C ALA A 133 16.16 -8.15 -0.14
N LEU A 134 17.32 -7.65 0.34
CA LEU A 134 17.41 -6.42 1.14
C LEU A 134 17.66 -5.21 0.24
N MET A 135 16.99 -4.09 0.54
CA MET A 135 17.24 -2.82 -0.13
C MET A 135 18.56 -2.22 0.33
N VAL A 136 19.36 -1.74 -0.63
CA VAL A 136 20.62 -1.04 -0.39
C VAL A 136 20.78 0.14 -1.36
N ASP A 137 21.38 1.22 -0.87
CA ASP A 137 21.70 2.41 -1.67
C ASP A 137 23.07 3.00 -1.34
N SER A 138 23.82 2.35 -0.44
CA SER A 138 25.16 2.79 -0.06
C SER A 138 26.04 1.63 0.46
N PRO A 139 27.37 1.75 0.35
CA PRO A 139 28.31 0.81 0.97
C PRO A 139 28.14 0.64 2.47
N ALA A 140 27.72 1.68 3.19
CA ALA A 140 27.55 1.65 4.64
C ALA A 140 26.49 0.63 5.12
N GLN A 141 25.46 0.37 4.31
CA GLN A 141 24.47 -0.65 4.64
C GLN A 141 25.03 -2.07 4.52
N LEU A 142 25.92 -2.31 3.54
CA LEU A 142 26.64 -3.57 3.42
C LEU A 142 27.63 -3.74 4.58
N ASP A 143 28.32 -2.66 4.99
CA ASP A 143 29.20 -2.67 6.16
C ASP A 143 28.43 -3.00 7.45
N LEU A 144 27.21 -2.46 7.59
CA LEU A 144 26.34 -2.79 8.71
C LEU A 144 26.01 -4.29 8.75
N ILE A 145 25.64 -4.89 7.63
CA ILE A 145 25.33 -6.33 7.52
C ILE A 145 26.56 -7.16 7.91
N ASP A 146 27.72 -6.87 7.33
CA ASP A 146 28.96 -7.57 7.63
C ASP A 146 29.43 -7.40 9.08
N SER A 147 29.10 -6.26 9.71
CA SER A 147 29.37 -6.04 11.13
C SER A 147 28.52 -6.91 12.07
N VAL A 148 27.42 -7.46 11.57
CA VAL A 148 26.56 -8.39 12.33
C VAL A 148 27.01 -9.82 12.12
N VAL A 149 27.23 -10.25 10.88
CA VAL A 149 27.73 -11.59 10.53
C VAL A 149 28.68 -11.46 9.32
N ALA A 150 29.93 -11.91 9.50
CA ALA A 150 30.95 -11.84 8.47
C ALA A 150 30.56 -12.67 7.23
N PRO A 151 30.94 -12.26 6.01
CA PRO A 151 30.57 -12.93 4.76
C PRO A 151 30.86 -14.45 4.73
N GLY A 152 32.01 -14.87 5.29
CA GLY A 152 32.39 -16.30 5.35
C GLY A 152 31.61 -17.15 6.36
N ALA A 153 30.74 -16.53 7.17
CA ALA A 153 29.94 -17.21 8.20
C ALA A 153 28.42 -17.19 7.88
N ARG A 154 28.03 -16.83 6.67
CA ARG A 154 26.64 -16.74 6.22
C ARG A 154 26.49 -17.06 4.74
N PRO A 155 25.28 -17.42 4.26
CA PRO A 155 24.99 -17.46 2.84
C PRO A 155 25.12 -16.07 2.22
N ASP A 156 25.21 -16.01 0.90
CA ASP A 156 25.15 -14.74 0.17
C ASP A 156 23.78 -14.07 0.38
N ILE A 157 23.80 -12.81 0.80
CA ILE A 157 22.59 -12.00 0.96
C ILE A 157 22.21 -11.40 -0.40
N ARG A 158 20.98 -11.65 -0.82
CA ARG A 158 20.39 -11.03 -2.00
C ARG A 158 20.12 -9.55 -1.69
N VAL A 159 20.53 -8.67 -2.59
CA VAL A 159 20.31 -7.22 -2.43
C VAL A 159 19.66 -6.60 -3.66
N CYS A 160 18.84 -5.57 -3.43
CA CYS A 160 18.19 -4.75 -4.43
C CYS A 160 18.71 -3.33 -4.29
N LEU A 161 19.16 -2.71 -5.39
CA LEU A 161 19.63 -1.33 -5.41
C LEU A 161 18.44 -0.38 -5.49
N GLU A 162 18.30 0.57 -4.55
CA GLU A 162 17.31 1.64 -4.64
C GLU A 162 17.86 2.81 -5.47
N LEU A 163 17.20 3.08 -6.61
CA LEU A 163 17.45 4.25 -7.45
C LEU A 163 16.46 5.34 -7.06
N ASP A 164 16.94 6.55 -6.81
CA ASP A 164 16.08 7.72 -6.58
C ASP A 164 15.30 8.06 -7.86
N ALA A 165 13.98 7.96 -7.80
CA ALA A 165 13.07 8.26 -8.90
C ALA A 165 12.55 9.71 -8.89
N SER A 166 13.06 10.57 -8.02
CA SER A 166 12.70 12.00 -7.96
C SER A 166 13.07 12.74 -9.25
N TRP A 167 12.36 13.82 -9.53
CA TRP A 167 12.66 14.70 -10.65
C TRP A 167 13.32 15.98 -10.17
N ASN A 168 14.55 16.23 -10.60
CA ASN A 168 15.23 17.52 -10.41
C ASN A 168 14.76 18.51 -11.48
N ALA A 169 13.59 19.12 -11.20
CA ALA A 169 12.97 20.03 -12.15
C ALA A 169 13.73 21.36 -12.26
N PRO A 170 13.99 21.86 -13.48
CA PRO A 170 14.55 23.19 -13.65
C PRO A 170 13.70 24.23 -12.90
N VAL A 171 14.34 25.12 -12.12
CA VAL A 171 13.71 26.19 -11.32
C VAL A 171 12.93 25.70 -10.09
N LEU A 172 12.21 24.55 -10.14
CA LEU A 172 11.40 24.05 -9.03
C LEU A 172 12.23 23.19 -8.05
N GLY A 173 13.40 22.72 -8.47
CA GLY A 173 14.27 21.86 -7.65
C GLY A 173 13.76 20.42 -7.56
N HIS A 174 14.03 19.79 -6.42
CA HIS A 174 13.70 18.39 -6.17
C HIS A 174 12.20 18.14 -6.00
N LEU A 175 11.62 17.31 -6.85
CA LEU A 175 10.23 16.86 -6.81
C LEU A 175 10.21 15.34 -6.66
N GLY A 176 9.80 14.86 -5.50
CA GLY A 176 9.79 13.44 -5.16
C GLY A 176 10.00 13.22 -3.66
N VAL A 177 10.56 12.07 -3.31
CA VAL A 177 10.86 11.69 -1.92
C VAL A 177 12.37 11.68 -1.69
N TRP A 178 12.79 12.06 -0.48
CA TRP A 178 14.18 11.97 -0.05
C TRP A 178 14.43 10.56 0.47
N ARG A 179 14.96 9.68 -0.39
CA ARG A 179 15.27 8.28 -0.05
C ARG A 179 16.71 7.93 -0.39
N SER A 180 16.95 7.47 -1.61
CA SER A 180 18.26 7.03 -2.04
C SER A 180 19.17 8.21 -2.45
N PRO A 181 20.47 8.17 -2.16
CA PRO A 181 21.45 9.08 -2.75
C PRO A 181 21.80 8.72 -4.21
N VAL A 182 21.41 7.55 -4.69
CA VAL A 182 21.73 7.06 -6.04
C VAL A 182 20.70 7.60 -7.02
N HIS A 183 21.05 8.70 -7.69
CA HIS A 183 20.16 9.37 -8.66
C HIS A 183 20.63 9.18 -10.10
N ASP A 184 21.93 9.30 -10.34
CA ASP A 184 22.51 9.24 -11.68
C ASP A 184 22.85 7.80 -12.11
N PRO A 185 22.77 7.48 -13.42
CA PRO A 185 23.18 6.17 -13.94
C PRO A 185 24.61 5.77 -13.59
N ALA A 186 25.53 6.74 -13.53
CA ALA A 186 26.93 6.50 -13.18
C ALA A 186 27.07 6.03 -11.71
N ASP A 187 26.33 6.63 -10.80
CA ASP A 187 26.33 6.25 -9.38
C ASP A 187 25.70 4.85 -9.19
N ALA A 188 24.64 4.54 -9.93
CA ALA A 188 24.02 3.22 -9.94
C ALA A 188 25.02 2.14 -10.42
N GLY A 189 25.73 2.37 -11.52
CA GLY A 189 26.78 1.50 -12.02
C GLY A 189 27.95 1.36 -11.03
N ALA A 190 28.41 2.44 -10.42
CA ALA A 190 29.46 2.42 -9.43
C ALA A 190 29.10 1.59 -8.19
N LEU A 191 27.89 1.75 -7.67
CA LEU A 191 27.40 0.96 -6.54
C LEU A 191 27.23 -0.53 -6.93
N ALA A 192 26.68 -0.83 -8.12
CA ALA A 192 26.58 -2.18 -8.63
C ALA A 192 27.95 -2.86 -8.75
N ALA A 193 28.94 -2.16 -9.31
CA ALA A 193 30.33 -2.63 -9.39
C ALA A 193 30.95 -2.86 -8.01
N TYR A 194 30.62 -2.03 -7.03
CA TYR A 194 31.07 -2.22 -5.65
C TYR A 194 30.46 -3.47 -5.03
N ILE A 195 29.13 -3.68 -5.17
CA ILE A 195 28.44 -4.88 -4.67
C ILE A 195 28.98 -6.15 -5.32
N ALA A 196 29.16 -6.14 -6.64
CA ALA A 196 29.65 -7.31 -7.38
C ALA A 196 31.05 -7.79 -6.96
N ARG A 197 31.90 -6.88 -6.45
CA ARG A 197 33.22 -7.21 -5.93
C ARG A 197 33.25 -7.56 -4.46
N ARG A 198 32.13 -7.38 -3.74
CA ARG A 198 32.06 -7.61 -2.30
C ARG A 198 31.56 -9.03 -2.01
N PRO A 199 32.36 -9.90 -1.36
CA PRO A 199 31.92 -11.24 -1.01
C PRO A 199 30.69 -11.24 -0.11
N GLY A 200 29.84 -12.27 -0.26
CA GLY A 200 28.67 -12.47 0.59
C GLY A 200 27.45 -11.67 0.21
N PHE A 201 27.46 -11.00 -0.97
CA PHE A 201 26.30 -10.29 -1.50
C PHE A 201 26.06 -10.65 -2.97
N ARG A 202 24.79 -10.72 -3.36
CA ARG A 202 24.34 -10.91 -4.73
C ARG A 202 23.31 -9.83 -5.10
N LEU A 203 23.69 -8.93 -6.01
CA LEU A 203 22.77 -7.92 -6.55
C LEU A 203 21.77 -8.60 -7.50
N VAL A 204 20.48 -8.59 -7.14
CA VAL A 204 19.41 -9.29 -7.87
C VAL A 204 18.36 -8.36 -8.45
N GLY A 205 18.29 -7.10 -8.05
CA GLY A 205 17.26 -6.19 -8.52
C GLY A 205 17.62 -4.73 -8.40
N VAL A 206 16.83 -3.92 -9.09
CA VAL A 206 16.77 -2.45 -8.95
C VAL A 206 15.34 -2.08 -8.63
N MET A 207 15.15 -1.13 -7.70
CA MET A 207 13.87 -0.54 -7.40
C MET A 207 13.91 0.98 -7.53
N ALA A 208 12.89 1.58 -8.14
CA ALA A 208 12.76 3.02 -8.30
C ALA A 208 11.31 3.45 -8.15
N TYR A 209 10.94 3.96 -6.96
CA TYR A 209 9.58 4.39 -6.65
C TYR A 209 9.33 5.84 -7.03
N GLU A 210 8.54 6.09 -8.04
CA GLU A 210 8.14 7.42 -8.52
C GLU A 210 7.00 8.03 -7.68
N ALA A 211 7.32 8.50 -6.47
CA ALA A 211 6.35 9.02 -5.52
C ALA A 211 5.55 10.24 -6.05
N GLN A 212 6.18 11.11 -6.86
CA GLN A 212 5.57 12.27 -7.48
C GLN A 212 4.53 11.90 -8.56
N ILE A 213 4.54 10.65 -9.02
CA ILE A 213 3.58 10.12 -10.00
C ILE A 213 2.57 9.21 -9.30
N ALA A 214 3.04 8.14 -8.65
CA ALA A 214 2.21 7.13 -8.02
C ALA A 214 1.48 7.61 -6.76
N GLY A 215 2.06 8.57 -6.03
CA GLY A 215 1.60 9.00 -4.70
C GLY A 215 0.91 10.36 -4.67
N VAL A 216 0.74 11.04 -5.81
CA VAL A 216 0.15 12.38 -5.90
C VAL A 216 -1.12 12.32 -6.74
N THR A 217 -2.24 12.73 -6.15
CA THR A 217 -3.54 12.79 -6.83
C THR A 217 -3.55 13.88 -7.90
N ASN A 218 -4.14 13.61 -9.06
CA ASN A 218 -4.16 14.53 -10.20
C ASN A 218 -5.55 15.16 -10.46
N ARG A 219 -6.56 14.75 -9.65
CA ARG A 219 -7.91 15.32 -9.62
C ARG A 219 -8.38 15.54 -8.17
N PRO A 220 -7.62 16.27 -7.31
CA PRO A 220 -8.03 16.48 -5.93
C PRO A 220 -9.35 17.26 -5.85
N LYS A 221 -10.28 16.78 -5.02
CA LYS A 221 -11.62 17.39 -4.87
C LYS A 221 -11.50 18.84 -4.40
N GLY A 222 -12.18 19.75 -5.11
CA GLY A 222 -12.22 21.18 -4.76
C GLY A 222 -10.93 21.97 -5.05
N ARG A 223 -9.90 21.33 -5.66
CA ARG A 223 -8.59 21.94 -5.92
C ARG A 223 -8.14 21.77 -7.37
N PRO A 224 -8.86 22.37 -8.36
CA PRO A 224 -8.61 22.12 -9.78
C PRO A 224 -7.25 22.65 -10.25
N VAL A 225 -6.73 23.73 -9.65
CA VAL A 225 -5.40 24.27 -10.00
C VAL A 225 -4.31 23.29 -9.59
N ASP A 226 -4.39 22.71 -8.37
CA ASP A 226 -3.42 21.73 -7.91
C ASP A 226 -3.47 20.48 -8.80
N GLY A 227 -4.65 20.05 -9.21
CA GLY A 227 -4.81 18.94 -10.17
C GLY A 227 -4.13 19.23 -11.51
N ALA A 228 -4.23 20.46 -12.03
CA ALA A 228 -3.55 20.85 -13.28
C ALA A 228 -2.02 20.85 -13.11
N VAL A 229 -1.52 21.39 -12.01
CA VAL A 229 -0.07 21.38 -11.67
C VAL A 229 0.44 19.95 -11.52
N ASN A 230 -0.30 19.08 -10.81
CA ASN A 230 0.11 17.70 -10.61
C ASN A 230 0.14 16.92 -11.94
N ARG A 231 -0.85 17.06 -12.81
CA ARG A 231 -0.83 16.46 -14.16
C ARG A 231 0.36 16.95 -14.99
N TRP A 232 0.65 18.25 -14.96
CA TRP A 232 1.82 18.81 -15.64
C TRP A 232 3.12 18.19 -15.11
N MET A 233 3.30 18.12 -13.80
CA MET A 233 4.46 17.52 -13.15
C MET A 233 4.61 16.04 -13.54
N GLN A 234 3.55 15.26 -13.46
CA GLN A 234 3.53 13.84 -13.82
C GLN A 234 3.91 13.63 -15.30
N ALA A 235 3.32 14.43 -16.20
CA ALA A 235 3.59 14.37 -17.65
C ALA A 235 5.04 14.77 -18.01
N ARG A 236 5.72 15.58 -17.18
CA ARG A 236 7.09 15.98 -17.40
C ARG A 236 8.11 15.07 -16.73
N SER A 237 7.81 14.59 -15.53
CA SER A 237 8.75 13.76 -14.77
C SER A 237 8.83 12.32 -15.28
N MET A 238 7.73 11.76 -15.83
CA MET A 238 7.73 10.36 -16.27
C MET A 238 8.69 10.08 -17.43
N PRO A 239 8.71 10.87 -18.54
CA PRO A 239 9.65 10.62 -19.64
C PRO A 239 11.12 10.75 -19.23
N GLU A 240 11.45 11.74 -18.38
CA GLU A 240 12.80 11.89 -17.81
C GLU A 240 13.20 10.66 -17.00
N LEU A 241 12.31 10.21 -16.13
CA LEU A 241 12.55 9.04 -15.30
C LEU A 241 12.75 7.77 -16.15
N VAL A 242 11.92 7.55 -17.18
CA VAL A 242 12.07 6.40 -18.09
C VAL A 242 13.45 6.38 -18.74
N GLU A 243 13.91 7.53 -19.26
CA GLU A 243 15.23 7.64 -19.86
C GLU A 243 16.34 7.36 -18.83
N ARG A 244 16.28 7.98 -17.66
CA ARG A 244 17.29 7.86 -16.61
C ARG A 244 17.29 6.45 -16.00
N ARG A 245 16.13 5.84 -15.72
CA ARG A 245 16.00 4.48 -15.21
C ARG A 245 16.56 3.46 -16.21
N THR A 246 16.23 3.60 -17.50
CA THR A 246 16.77 2.74 -18.57
C THR A 246 18.30 2.77 -18.57
N ARG A 247 18.90 3.96 -18.49
CA ARG A 247 20.39 4.12 -18.47
C ARG A 247 20.98 3.56 -17.18
N ALA A 248 20.35 3.77 -16.03
CA ALA A 248 20.81 3.25 -14.75
C ALA A 248 20.74 1.71 -14.71
N VAL A 249 19.65 1.13 -15.18
CA VAL A 249 19.50 -0.33 -15.28
C VAL A 249 20.53 -0.93 -16.23
N ALA A 250 20.82 -0.27 -17.37
CA ALA A 250 21.88 -0.71 -18.28
C ALA A 250 23.26 -0.70 -17.59
N ALA A 251 23.59 0.37 -16.86
CA ALA A 251 24.86 0.47 -16.11
C ALA A 251 24.96 -0.60 -14.99
N VAL A 252 23.85 -0.90 -14.31
CA VAL A 252 23.82 -1.97 -13.29
C VAL A 252 24.03 -3.36 -13.92
N ARG A 253 23.42 -3.61 -15.08
CA ARG A 253 23.53 -4.89 -15.82
C ARG A 253 24.94 -5.20 -16.34
N GLU A 254 25.81 -4.21 -16.41
CA GLU A 254 27.24 -4.45 -16.70
C GLU A 254 27.93 -5.24 -15.56
N HIS A 255 27.35 -5.25 -14.37
CA HIS A 255 27.95 -5.82 -13.15
C HIS A 255 27.13 -6.93 -12.50
N ALA A 256 25.85 -7.07 -12.83
CA ALA A 256 24.95 -8.05 -12.23
C ALA A 256 23.87 -8.51 -13.20
N GLU A 257 23.47 -9.78 -13.08
CA GLU A 257 22.28 -10.32 -13.71
C GLU A 257 21.07 -10.02 -12.81
N LEU A 258 20.14 -9.21 -13.31
CA LEU A 258 18.98 -8.77 -12.56
C LEU A 258 17.79 -9.73 -12.75
N GLU A 259 17.24 -10.22 -11.64
CA GLU A 259 16.02 -11.01 -11.60
C GLU A 259 14.78 -10.12 -11.81
N PHE A 260 14.84 -8.85 -11.34
CA PHE A 260 13.75 -7.87 -11.49
C PHE A 260 14.25 -6.42 -11.56
N VAL A 261 13.42 -5.59 -12.17
CA VAL A 261 13.45 -4.12 -12.10
C VAL A 261 12.08 -3.66 -11.66
N ASN A 262 11.98 -3.17 -10.44
CA ASN A 262 10.74 -2.76 -9.80
C ASN A 262 10.51 -1.25 -9.88
N GLY A 263 9.28 -0.84 -10.06
CA GLY A 263 8.86 0.56 -10.02
C GLY A 263 7.40 0.68 -9.60
N GLY A 264 6.89 1.89 -9.61
CA GLY A 264 5.47 2.15 -9.53
C GLY A 264 4.82 2.10 -8.17
N GLY A 265 3.52 2.29 -8.25
CA GLY A 265 2.55 2.24 -7.18
C GLY A 265 1.15 2.14 -7.76
N THR A 266 0.12 2.01 -6.94
CA THR A 266 -1.29 1.92 -7.37
C THR A 266 -1.69 3.05 -8.33
N GLY A 267 -1.16 4.26 -8.11
CA GLY A 267 -1.49 5.45 -8.91
C GLY A 267 -0.71 5.59 -10.22
N SER A 268 0.23 4.70 -10.54
CA SER A 268 1.06 4.79 -11.75
C SER A 268 1.16 3.47 -12.52
N LEU A 269 0.28 2.49 -12.27
CA LEU A 269 0.36 1.15 -12.88
C LEU A 269 0.54 1.23 -14.39
N GLU A 270 -0.29 2.00 -15.09
CA GLU A 270 -0.26 2.13 -16.55
C GLU A 270 1.02 2.80 -17.05
N ALA A 271 1.40 3.89 -16.39
CA ALA A 271 2.60 4.65 -16.78
C ALA A 271 3.88 3.85 -16.53
N THR A 272 3.92 3.09 -15.42
CA THR A 272 5.06 2.24 -15.07
C THR A 272 5.12 0.99 -15.95
N ALA A 273 3.98 0.37 -16.28
CA ALA A 273 3.92 -0.75 -17.21
C ALA A 273 4.40 -0.38 -18.63
N ALA A 274 4.26 0.88 -19.02
CA ALA A 274 4.74 1.39 -20.30
C ALA A 274 6.27 1.64 -20.34
N ASP A 275 6.96 1.58 -19.21
CA ASP A 275 8.43 1.73 -19.14
C ASP A 275 9.11 0.42 -19.50
N PRO A 276 9.86 0.34 -20.62
CA PRO A 276 10.49 -0.90 -21.08
C PRO A 276 11.62 -1.41 -20.17
N SER A 277 12.12 -0.60 -19.26
CA SER A 277 13.14 -1.01 -18.29
C SER A 277 12.56 -1.74 -17.08
N VAL A 278 11.25 -1.59 -16.81
CA VAL A 278 10.55 -2.19 -15.67
C VAL A 278 10.10 -3.60 -16.01
N THR A 279 10.30 -4.54 -15.08
CA THR A 279 9.89 -5.94 -15.24
C THR A 279 8.82 -6.37 -14.23
N GLU A 280 8.57 -5.56 -13.20
CA GLU A 280 7.50 -5.76 -12.21
C GLU A 280 7.10 -4.42 -11.57
N ILE A 281 5.89 -4.32 -11.04
CA ILE A 281 5.35 -3.10 -10.43
C ILE A 281 4.99 -3.38 -8.97
N ALA A 282 5.46 -2.55 -8.02
CA ALA A 282 5.03 -2.66 -6.64
C ALA A 282 3.71 -1.89 -6.41
N ALA A 283 2.65 -2.60 -6.04
CA ALA A 283 1.37 -1.98 -5.68
C ALA A 283 0.63 -2.82 -4.64
N GLY A 284 -0.16 -2.17 -3.76
CA GLY A 284 -0.92 -2.87 -2.72
C GLY A 284 -2.16 -2.11 -2.29
N SER A 285 -2.06 -0.80 -2.10
CA SER A 285 -3.14 0.04 -1.56
C SER A 285 -4.42 0.05 -2.40
N GLY A 286 -4.31 -0.22 -3.70
CA GLY A 286 -5.47 -0.36 -4.60
C GLY A 286 -6.36 -1.54 -4.25
N LEU A 287 -5.83 -2.60 -3.64
CA LEU A 287 -6.63 -3.76 -3.22
C LEU A 287 -7.74 -3.34 -2.24
N PHE A 288 -7.43 -2.52 -1.25
CA PHE A 288 -8.40 -2.04 -0.27
C PHE A 288 -9.17 -0.79 -0.69
N GLY A 289 -8.66 -0.03 -1.65
CA GLY A 289 -9.38 1.10 -2.23
C GLY A 289 -9.64 2.26 -1.26
N GLY A 290 -8.58 2.76 -0.58
CA GLY A 290 -8.67 3.93 0.28
C GLY A 290 -9.18 5.19 -0.46
N HIS A 291 -9.83 6.11 0.26
CA HIS A 291 -10.52 7.26 -0.36
C HIS A 291 -9.58 8.26 -1.07
N LEU A 292 -8.27 8.25 -0.78
CA LEU A 292 -7.32 9.10 -1.49
C LEU A 292 -7.30 8.81 -3.00
N PHE A 293 -7.58 7.56 -3.39
CA PHE A 293 -7.60 7.17 -4.80
C PHE A 293 -8.80 7.71 -5.58
N ASP A 294 -9.83 8.27 -4.93
CA ASP A 294 -10.92 8.99 -5.59
C ASP A 294 -10.42 10.28 -6.28
N GLY A 295 -9.22 10.74 -5.90
CA GLY A 295 -8.54 11.90 -6.47
C GLY A 295 -7.70 11.64 -7.71
N TYR A 296 -7.75 10.44 -8.30
CA TYR A 296 -7.13 10.15 -9.60
C TYR A 296 -8.16 10.25 -10.72
N ASP A 297 -7.72 10.62 -11.94
CA ASP A 297 -8.63 10.83 -13.08
C ASP A 297 -8.77 9.59 -13.98
N HIS A 298 -7.83 8.65 -13.91
CA HIS A 298 -7.75 7.50 -14.80
C HIS A 298 -8.25 6.18 -14.17
N PHE A 299 -8.45 6.12 -12.85
CA PHE A 299 -9.05 4.97 -12.17
C PHE A 299 -9.75 5.38 -10.88
N THR A 300 -10.63 4.52 -10.39
CA THR A 300 -11.29 4.70 -9.09
C THR A 300 -11.57 3.32 -8.50
N PRO A 301 -10.80 2.87 -7.50
CA PRO A 301 -11.02 1.56 -6.91
C PRO A 301 -12.31 1.55 -6.07
N ALA A 302 -12.96 0.40 -5.99
CA ALA A 302 -14.04 0.19 -5.07
C ALA A 302 -13.54 0.22 -3.61
N PRO A 303 -14.29 0.72 -2.62
CA PRO A 303 -13.89 0.75 -1.22
C PRO A 303 -13.95 -0.65 -0.60
N ALA A 304 -13.02 -1.54 -0.98
CA ALA A 304 -13.04 -2.93 -0.58
C ALA A 304 -12.80 -3.14 0.92
N ALA A 305 -12.08 -2.22 1.57
CA ALA A 305 -11.95 -2.22 3.03
C ALA A 305 -12.49 -0.92 3.62
N ALA A 306 -13.28 -1.06 4.69
CA ALA A 306 -13.84 0.04 5.44
C ALA A 306 -13.99 -0.34 6.91
N PHE A 307 -14.30 0.63 7.76
CA PHE A 307 -14.61 0.37 9.16
C PHE A 307 -15.85 1.10 9.62
N ALA A 308 -16.51 0.55 10.62
CA ALA A 308 -17.70 1.12 11.20
C ALA A 308 -17.51 1.42 12.68
N LEU A 309 -18.10 2.52 13.11
CA LEU A 309 -18.16 2.97 14.48
C LEU A 309 -19.61 3.20 14.87
N ASP A 310 -19.93 2.97 16.15
CA ASP A 310 -21.28 3.18 16.65
C ASP A 310 -21.45 4.59 17.22
N VAL A 311 -22.63 5.18 17.02
CA VAL A 311 -23.07 6.39 17.68
C VAL A 311 -23.25 6.08 19.17
N VAL A 312 -22.59 6.84 20.04
CA VAL A 312 -22.70 6.65 21.50
C VAL A 312 -23.47 7.75 22.20
N ARG A 313 -23.66 8.89 21.54
CA ARG A 313 -24.49 9.99 22.06
C ARG A 313 -25.01 10.92 20.98
N THR A 314 -26.08 11.63 21.32
CA THR A 314 -26.67 12.69 20.49
C THR A 314 -26.76 13.96 21.36
N PRO A 315 -25.68 14.77 21.43
CA PRO A 315 -25.60 15.91 22.35
C PRO A 315 -26.59 17.06 22.01
N SER A 316 -27.11 17.07 20.79
CA SER A 316 -28.20 17.97 20.37
C SER A 316 -28.97 17.32 19.20
N PRO A 317 -30.13 17.88 18.83
CA PRO A 317 -30.91 17.41 17.68
C PRO A 317 -30.16 17.48 16.32
N ALA A 318 -29.03 18.17 16.27
CA ALA A 318 -28.24 18.37 15.05
C ALA A 318 -26.87 17.64 15.10
N HIS A 319 -26.55 16.96 16.20
CA HIS A 319 -25.24 16.34 16.39
C HIS A 319 -25.36 14.91 16.91
N ALA A 320 -24.49 14.05 16.41
CA ALA A 320 -24.24 12.72 16.92
C ALA A 320 -22.72 12.56 17.19
N THR A 321 -22.32 11.61 18.03
CA THR A 321 -20.91 11.40 18.33
C THR A 321 -20.59 9.91 18.24
N LEU A 322 -19.57 9.58 17.46
CA LEU A 322 -19.02 8.23 17.35
C LEU A 322 -18.01 7.97 18.45
N LEU A 323 -17.83 6.70 18.82
CA LEU A 323 -16.74 6.26 19.67
C LEU A 323 -15.53 5.85 18.80
N GLY A 324 -14.45 6.63 18.84
CA GLY A 324 -13.26 6.43 18.01
C GLY A 324 -13.27 7.27 16.73
N GLY A 325 -12.33 6.95 15.81
CA GLY A 325 -12.26 7.52 14.46
C GLY A 325 -10.98 8.29 14.11
N GLY A 326 -10.12 8.61 15.08
CA GLY A 326 -8.87 9.35 14.87
C GLY A 326 -7.76 8.54 14.18
N TRP A 327 -8.09 7.72 13.20
CA TRP A 327 -7.17 6.83 12.48
C TRP A 327 -6.60 7.54 11.27
N VAL A 328 -5.48 8.23 11.48
CA VAL A 328 -4.89 9.18 10.54
C VAL A 328 -3.81 8.51 9.71
N ALA A 329 -3.89 8.69 8.40
CA ALA A 329 -2.87 8.17 7.48
C ALA A 329 -1.57 8.99 7.53
N SER A 330 -0.46 8.34 7.24
CA SER A 330 0.87 8.96 7.15
C SER A 330 0.96 10.01 6.02
N GLY A 331 1.79 11.02 6.22
CA GLY A 331 2.06 12.13 5.31
C GLY A 331 1.89 13.48 6.02
N PRO A 332 1.99 14.61 5.30
CA PRO A 332 1.71 15.91 5.88
C PRO A 332 0.30 15.93 6.48
N PRO A 333 0.12 16.37 7.73
CA PRO A 333 -1.18 16.37 8.37
C PRO A 333 -2.14 17.31 7.65
N GLY A 334 -3.33 16.80 7.32
CA GLY A 334 -4.37 17.53 6.61
C GLY A 334 -5.66 16.73 6.59
N VAL A 335 -6.77 17.36 6.20
CA VAL A 335 -8.09 16.72 6.13
C VAL A 335 -8.12 15.52 5.17
N ASP A 336 -7.24 15.49 4.19
CA ASP A 336 -7.06 14.39 3.24
C ASP A 336 -6.34 13.18 3.84
N ARG A 337 -5.88 13.27 5.10
CA ARG A 337 -5.29 12.17 5.88
C ARG A 337 -6.23 11.58 6.91
N LEU A 338 -7.38 12.21 7.11
CA LEU A 338 -8.42 11.71 8.01
C LEU A 338 -9.27 10.64 7.33
N PRO A 339 -9.89 9.72 8.08
CA PRO A 339 -10.92 8.84 7.55
C PRO A 339 -12.07 9.65 6.93
N GLN A 340 -12.65 9.12 5.87
CA GLN A 340 -13.79 9.74 5.19
C GLN A 340 -15.08 9.08 5.64
N LEU A 341 -16.07 9.87 6.05
CA LEU A 341 -17.44 9.40 6.28
C LEU A 341 -18.03 8.86 4.97
N ALA A 342 -18.50 7.64 4.98
CA ALA A 342 -19.02 6.93 3.80
C ALA A 342 -20.54 6.73 3.88
N TRP A 343 -21.05 6.30 5.04
CA TRP A 343 -22.47 6.02 5.21
C TRP A 343 -22.94 6.20 6.66
N PRO A 344 -24.13 6.77 6.93
CA PRO A 344 -25.08 7.34 5.96
C PRO A 344 -24.57 8.60 5.23
N GLU A 345 -25.09 8.85 4.03
CA GLU A 345 -24.75 10.06 3.28
C GLU A 345 -25.27 11.33 3.95
N GLY A 346 -24.53 12.42 3.83
CA GLY A 346 -24.89 13.71 4.38
C GLY A 346 -24.49 13.89 5.84
N LEU A 347 -23.51 13.11 6.29
CA LEU A 347 -22.77 13.33 7.52
C LEU A 347 -21.54 14.19 7.25
N GLU A 348 -21.17 15.01 8.22
CA GLU A 348 -19.98 15.84 8.24
C GLU A 348 -19.33 15.76 9.62
N MET A 349 -18.02 15.78 9.70
CA MET A 349 -17.31 15.94 10.98
C MET A 349 -17.38 17.39 11.44
N VAL A 350 -17.53 17.61 12.75
CA VAL A 350 -17.51 18.97 13.31
C VAL A 350 -16.13 19.59 13.12
N ALA A 351 -16.04 20.71 12.42
CA ALA A 351 -14.82 21.27 11.85
C ALA A 351 -13.69 21.57 12.86
N ARG A 352 -14.01 21.83 14.13
CA ARG A 352 -12.99 22.10 15.16
C ARG A 352 -12.44 20.85 15.84
N GLU A 353 -13.16 19.72 15.76
CA GLU A 353 -12.82 18.49 16.45
C GLU A 353 -12.36 17.42 15.46
N MET A 354 -12.98 17.37 14.27
CA MET A 354 -12.68 16.40 13.21
C MET A 354 -12.73 14.94 13.72
N ALA A 355 -11.86 14.07 13.19
CA ALA A 355 -11.74 12.69 13.64
C ALA A 355 -10.90 12.64 14.93
N GLY A 356 -11.53 12.40 16.05
CA GLY A 356 -10.89 12.32 17.35
C GLY A 356 -10.48 10.89 17.72
N GLU A 357 -9.47 10.76 18.53
CA GLU A 357 -8.95 9.44 18.97
C GLU A 357 -10.04 8.58 19.63
N VAL A 358 -10.81 9.19 20.57
CA VAL A 358 -11.86 8.51 21.34
C VAL A 358 -13.26 8.89 20.87
N GLN A 359 -13.48 10.15 20.46
CA GLN A 359 -14.79 10.63 20.04
C GLN A 359 -14.71 11.48 18.79
N THR A 360 -15.58 11.19 17.82
CA THR A 360 -15.72 11.94 16.57
C THR A 360 -17.12 12.54 16.49
N PRO A 361 -17.27 13.86 16.76
CA PRO A 361 -18.55 14.53 16.64
C PRO A 361 -18.96 14.72 15.18
N LEU A 362 -20.21 14.44 14.90
CA LEU A 362 -20.84 14.52 13.59
C LEU A 362 -21.94 15.58 13.55
N THR A 363 -22.09 16.20 12.39
CA THR A 363 -23.16 17.11 12.02
C THR A 363 -23.69 16.77 10.62
N GLY A 364 -24.51 17.62 10.04
CA GLY A 364 -25.13 17.41 8.73
C GLY A 364 -26.56 16.89 8.82
N ARG A 365 -27.18 16.69 7.66
CA ARG A 365 -28.62 16.32 7.63
C ARG A 365 -28.87 14.95 8.25
N ALA A 366 -27.98 13.97 8.00
CA ALA A 366 -28.14 12.61 8.49
C ALA A 366 -27.90 12.50 10.01
N ALA A 367 -27.08 13.38 10.60
CA ALA A 367 -26.83 13.38 12.04
C ALA A 367 -28.12 13.58 12.88
N ARG A 368 -29.15 14.21 12.29
CA ARG A 368 -30.43 14.47 12.94
C ARG A 368 -31.29 13.22 13.16
N THR A 369 -31.04 12.17 12.42
CA THR A 369 -31.80 10.92 12.49
C THR A 369 -31.06 9.84 13.26
N LEU A 370 -29.78 10.01 13.50
CA LEU A 370 -28.94 9.04 14.22
C LEU A 370 -29.31 8.96 15.71
N ARG A 371 -29.22 7.75 16.24
CA ARG A 371 -29.46 7.39 17.65
C ARG A 371 -28.28 6.60 18.20
N PRO A 372 -28.06 6.58 19.52
CA PRO A 372 -27.10 5.67 20.13
C PRO A 372 -27.37 4.22 19.69
N GLY A 373 -26.30 3.55 19.22
CA GLY A 373 -26.34 2.21 18.64
C GLY A 373 -26.42 2.18 17.12
N ASP A 374 -26.70 3.29 16.46
CA ASP A 374 -26.65 3.36 14.99
C ASP A 374 -25.21 3.28 14.51
N ARG A 375 -24.98 2.61 13.39
CA ARG A 375 -23.67 2.38 12.80
C ARG A 375 -23.36 3.38 11.71
N VAL A 376 -22.10 3.88 11.71
CA VAL A 376 -21.57 4.78 10.70
C VAL A 376 -20.33 4.20 10.08
N TRP A 377 -20.30 4.08 8.75
CA TRP A 377 -19.14 3.59 7.99
C TRP A 377 -18.21 4.70 7.60
N LEU A 378 -16.89 4.41 7.72
CA LEU A 378 -15.81 5.28 7.30
C LEU A 378 -14.86 4.51 6.39
N ARG A 379 -14.30 5.22 5.41
CA ARG A 379 -13.21 4.71 4.57
C ARG A 379 -11.87 5.19 5.12
N HIS A 380 -10.90 4.29 5.14
CA HIS A 380 -9.50 4.65 5.41
C HIS A 380 -8.92 5.46 4.26
N THR A 381 -7.78 6.12 4.49
CA THR A 381 -7.22 7.06 3.50
C THR A 381 -6.48 6.34 2.38
N LYS A 382 -5.41 5.57 2.67
CA LYS A 382 -4.55 5.08 1.58
C LYS A 382 -3.70 3.85 1.86
N SER A 383 -3.44 3.49 3.11
CA SER A 383 -2.49 2.44 3.44
C SER A 383 -2.95 1.59 4.63
N GLY A 384 -2.03 0.98 5.35
CA GLY A 384 -2.35 0.04 6.41
C GLY A 384 -2.82 0.66 7.73
N GLU A 385 -3.12 1.98 7.77
CA GLU A 385 -3.57 2.65 9.01
C GLU A 385 -4.77 1.97 9.63
N LEU A 386 -5.71 1.48 8.83
CA LEU A 386 -6.89 0.76 9.33
C LEU A 386 -6.50 -0.53 10.08
N ALA A 387 -5.62 -1.33 9.48
CA ALA A 387 -5.22 -2.62 10.04
C ALA A 387 -4.41 -2.50 11.36
N GLU A 388 -3.85 -1.33 11.65
CA GLU A 388 -3.17 -1.07 12.92
C GLU A 388 -4.14 -0.84 14.09
N HIS A 389 -5.41 -0.55 13.81
CA HIS A 389 -6.41 -0.25 14.82
C HIS A 389 -7.36 -1.40 15.11
N VAL A 390 -7.33 -2.48 14.32
CA VAL A 390 -8.22 -3.63 14.45
C VAL A 390 -7.44 -4.94 14.48
N ASN A 391 -7.93 -5.92 15.22
CA ASN A 391 -7.32 -7.23 15.27
C ASN A 391 -7.78 -8.14 14.11
N GLU A 392 -8.95 -7.87 13.53
CA GLU A 392 -9.55 -8.71 12.50
C GLU A 392 -10.44 -7.91 11.56
N PHE A 393 -10.71 -8.50 10.41
CA PHE A 393 -11.63 -8.00 9.42
C PHE A 393 -12.75 -9.03 9.21
N ALA A 394 -13.98 -8.58 9.27
CA ALA A 394 -15.15 -9.32 8.81
C ALA A 394 -15.11 -9.40 7.27
N VAL A 395 -15.07 -10.59 6.69
CA VAL A 395 -15.13 -10.79 5.24
C VAL A 395 -16.59 -10.98 4.83
N VAL A 396 -17.09 -10.07 4.01
CA VAL A 396 -18.50 -10.03 3.60
C VAL A 396 -18.63 -10.30 2.10
N ASP A 397 -19.48 -11.25 1.74
CA ASP A 397 -19.87 -11.53 0.36
C ASP A 397 -21.39 -11.33 0.22
N GLY A 398 -21.81 -10.34 -0.58
CA GLY A 398 -23.19 -9.88 -0.60
C GLY A 398 -23.63 -9.34 0.77
N GLU A 399 -24.62 -9.99 1.39
CA GLU A 399 -25.17 -9.66 2.72
C GLU A 399 -24.73 -10.64 3.81
N GLU A 400 -23.79 -11.55 3.52
CA GLU A 400 -23.36 -12.60 4.43
C GLU A 400 -21.93 -12.36 4.94
N LEU A 401 -21.75 -12.55 6.24
CA LEU A 401 -20.42 -12.71 6.85
C LEU A 401 -19.93 -14.11 6.53
N VAL A 402 -18.95 -14.22 5.63
CA VAL A 402 -18.45 -15.54 5.16
C VAL A 402 -17.18 -15.99 5.87
N ASP A 403 -16.41 -15.06 6.43
CA ASP A 403 -15.19 -15.37 7.18
C ASP A 403 -14.79 -14.19 8.08
N THR A 404 -13.81 -14.42 8.95
CA THR A 404 -13.12 -13.38 9.73
C THR A 404 -11.63 -13.65 9.65
N VAL A 405 -10.86 -12.68 9.17
CA VAL A 405 -9.41 -12.81 8.95
C VAL A 405 -8.63 -11.86 9.85
N PRO A 406 -7.55 -12.32 10.50
CA PRO A 406 -6.76 -11.46 11.37
C PRO A 406 -5.96 -10.42 10.57
N SER A 407 -5.83 -9.22 11.13
CA SER A 407 -4.78 -8.29 10.74
C SER A 407 -3.42 -8.76 11.28
N TYR A 408 -2.30 -8.13 10.86
CA TYR A 408 -1.01 -8.37 11.48
C TYR A 408 -1.05 -8.18 13.00
N ARG A 409 -1.75 -7.14 13.45
CA ARG A 409 -2.00 -6.90 14.88
C ARG A 409 -2.74 -8.07 15.53
N GLY A 410 -3.75 -8.62 14.88
CA GLY A 410 -4.49 -9.79 15.37
C GLY A 410 -3.65 -11.05 15.45
N GLU A 411 -2.64 -11.19 14.60
CA GLU A 411 -1.63 -12.24 14.67
C GLU A 411 -0.50 -11.94 15.68
N GLY A 412 -0.63 -10.89 16.49
CA GLY A 412 0.38 -10.47 17.47
C GLY A 412 1.64 -9.90 16.82
N LYS A 413 1.55 -9.35 15.61
CA LYS A 413 2.67 -8.79 14.86
C LYS A 413 2.60 -7.27 14.85
N ALA A 414 3.68 -6.65 15.30
CA ALA A 414 3.96 -5.22 15.20
C ALA A 414 5.37 -5.06 14.64
N PHE A 415 5.51 -4.54 13.44
CA PHE A 415 6.80 -4.43 12.76
C PHE A 415 7.31 -2.99 12.68
N LEU A 416 6.48 -2.00 13.04
CA LEU A 416 6.83 -0.59 13.23
C LEU A 416 6.15 -0.03 14.48
#